data_b04c18cd7ec5c7140b51e60c91cc8f3e
#
_entry.id   b04c18cd7ec5c7140b51e60c91cc8f3e
#
_cell.length_a   1.000
_cell.length_b   1.000
_cell.length_c   1.000
_cell.angle_alpha   90.00
_cell.angle_beta   90.00
_cell.angle_gamma   90.00
#
_symmetry.space_group_name_H-M   'P 1'
#
loop_
_entity.id
_entity.type
_entity.pdbx_description
1 polymer ?
#
loop_
_entity_poly.entity_id
_entity_poly.type
_entity_poly.pdbx_seq_one_letter_code
_entity_poly.pdbx_strand_id
1 'polypeptide(L)'
;MPTQMLAYDEVARRFGVLDRFHAGAPDHPIAAGLRAGRVTDDTEQAVILGRLLVAGRGRLDVAAYVAALQAWEERMVAAGSGDLLGPSTRRALRAIAGGVDVAVAGQWGETNGAAMRIAPVGIAVPAEPLAPLVDQVVAVSRPTHGTGLALAGAGAVAAAVSTGVSGHPFEVAVDTAVRAAADGATRGSYVAGADVGTRIRWAVDVVTGLDPIETLTRISSLVGTSLATQESVPAAFAIASLFPTDPWEAARHAASLGGDADTIAAIAGAIVGACCGGSAFPEALAATVEAVNPDLGLAALAADLLALRG
;
A
#
# COMPACT_ATOMS: atom_id res chain seq x y z
N MET A 1 -4.29 9.51 -7.65
CA MET A 1 -4.16 10.93 -7.27
C MET A 1 -5.34 11.83 -7.67
N PRO A 2 -5.84 11.86 -8.91
CA PRO A 2 -6.89 12.82 -9.28
C PRO A 2 -8.22 12.59 -8.55
N THR A 3 -8.38 11.45 -7.91
CA THR A 3 -9.61 10.97 -7.25
C THR A 3 -9.48 10.82 -5.73
N GLN A 4 -8.25 10.93 -5.20
CA GLN A 4 -8.00 10.82 -3.76
C GLN A 4 -8.82 11.86 -2.97
N MET A 5 -9.42 11.43 -1.86
CA MET A 5 -10.27 12.24 -0.98
C MET A 5 -11.57 12.81 -1.62
N LEU A 6 -11.88 12.44 -2.86
CA LEU A 6 -13.18 12.73 -3.46
C LEU A 6 -14.21 11.66 -3.07
N ALA A 7 -15.50 12.05 -3.03
CA ALA A 7 -16.56 11.07 -2.86
C ALA A 7 -16.70 10.20 -4.12
N TYR A 8 -17.07 8.92 -3.97
CA TYR A 8 -17.24 8.00 -5.08
C TYR A 8 -18.19 8.55 -6.18
N ASP A 9 -19.34 9.11 -5.80
CA ASP A 9 -20.28 9.69 -6.74
C ASP A 9 -19.71 10.88 -7.53
N GLU A 10 -18.80 11.61 -6.93
CA GLU A 10 -18.08 12.70 -7.60
C GLU A 10 -17.08 12.17 -8.61
N VAL A 11 -16.32 11.13 -8.23
CA VAL A 11 -15.39 10.45 -9.14
C VAL A 11 -16.16 9.86 -10.33
N ALA A 12 -17.25 9.14 -10.07
CA ALA A 12 -18.08 8.54 -11.11
C ALA A 12 -18.63 9.58 -12.10
N ARG A 13 -19.05 10.76 -11.61
CA ARG A 13 -19.53 11.86 -12.46
C ARG A 13 -18.43 12.56 -13.26
N ARG A 14 -17.24 12.78 -12.64
CA ARG A 14 -16.16 13.56 -13.27
C ARG A 14 -15.33 12.73 -14.24
N PHE A 15 -15.08 11.47 -13.91
CA PHE A 15 -14.11 10.62 -14.59
C PHE A 15 -14.71 9.31 -15.12
N GLY A 16 -15.81 8.82 -14.56
CA GLY A 16 -16.19 7.42 -14.73
C GLY A 16 -15.16 6.49 -14.13
N VAL A 17 -14.86 5.39 -14.82
CA VAL A 17 -13.69 4.57 -14.50
C VAL A 17 -12.48 5.16 -15.23
N LEU A 18 -11.42 5.43 -14.49
CA LEU A 18 -10.18 6.01 -15.03
C LEU A 18 -9.61 5.11 -16.15
N ASP A 19 -9.21 5.71 -17.26
CA ASP A 19 -8.68 5.03 -18.45
C ASP A 19 -7.20 5.35 -18.73
N ARG A 20 -6.64 6.33 -18.01
CA ARG A 20 -5.27 6.83 -18.16
C ARG A 20 -4.83 7.59 -16.91
N PHE A 21 -3.59 8.02 -16.88
CA PHE A 21 -3.13 8.98 -15.88
C PHE A 21 -3.74 10.38 -16.13
N HIS A 22 -4.29 10.98 -15.08
CA HIS A 22 -4.80 12.35 -15.09
C HIS A 22 -3.92 13.23 -14.21
N ALA A 23 -3.76 14.49 -14.60
CA ALA A 23 -3.20 15.50 -13.72
C ALA A 23 -4.17 15.84 -12.59
N GLY A 24 -3.66 16.27 -11.46
CA GLY A 24 -4.49 16.80 -10.39
C GLY A 24 -5.23 18.06 -10.84
N ALA A 25 -6.55 18.11 -10.63
CA ALA A 25 -7.35 19.29 -10.95
C ALA A 25 -6.89 20.49 -10.10
N PRO A 26 -6.99 21.74 -10.61
CA PRO A 26 -6.55 22.92 -9.86
C PRO A 26 -7.29 23.12 -8.53
N ASP A 27 -8.50 22.64 -8.43
CA ASP A 27 -9.38 22.69 -7.25
C ASP A 27 -9.26 21.45 -6.34
N HIS A 28 -8.37 20.50 -6.67
CA HIS A 28 -8.23 19.29 -5.89
C HIS A 28 -7.56 19.58 -4.54
N PRO A 29 -8.11 19.07 -3.40
CA PRO A 29 -7.62 19.42 -2.07
C PRO A 29 -6.17 19.03 -1.80
N ILE A 30 -5.67 17.98 -2.44
CA ILE A 30 -4.32 17.42 -2.18
C ILE A 30 -3.48 17.37 -3.46
N ALA A 31 -4.07 17.02 -4.60
CA ALA A 31 -3.35 16.73 -5.83
C ALA A 31 -3.22 17.94 -6.79
N ALA A 32 -3.64 19.13 -6.38
CA ALA A 32 -3.56 20.34 -7.22
C ALA A 32 -2.14 20.54 -7.76
N GLY A 33 -2.02 20.71 -9.08
CA GLY A 33 -0.73 20.92 -9.74
C GLY A 33 0.13 19.68 -9.96
N LEU A 34 -0.27 18.50 -9.47
CA LEU A 34 0.46 17.25 -9.73
C LEU A 34 0.29 16.82 -11.19
N ARG A 35 1.41 16.46 -11.83
CA ARG A 35 1.41 15.98 -13.22
C ARG A 35 0.82 14.57 -13.31
N ALA A 36 0.22 14.24 -14.45
CA ALA A 36 -0.20 12.88 -14.76
C ALA A 36 0.99 11.91 -14.66
N GLY A 37 0.82 10.79 -13.98
CA GLY A 37 1.88 9.82 -13.70
C GLY A 37 2.78 10.13 -12.50
N ARG A 38 2.56 11.25 -11.79
CA ARG A 38 3.28 11.52 -10.52
C ARG A 38 2.84 10.53 -9.45
N VAL A 39 3.81 9.94 -8.75
CA VAL A 39 3.59 9.03 -7.61
C VAL A 39 3.38 9.80 -6.31
N THR A 40 2.90 9.10 -5.28
CA THR A 40 2.62 9.64 -3.95
C THR A 40 3.57 9.06 -2.90
N ASP A 41 3.28 9.37 -1.64
CA ASP A 41 3.96 8.82 -0.48
C ASP A 41 3.95 7.29 -0.45
N ASP A 42 2.90 6.63 -0.94
CA ASP A 42 2.83 5.17 -1.09
C ASP A 42 4.08 4.62 -1.77
N THR A 43 4.39 5.13 -2.97
CA THR A 43 5.53 4.68 -3.76
C THR A 43 6.85 5.21 -3.23
N GLU A 44 6.92 6.50 -2.86
CA GLU A 44 8.18 7.10 -2.40
C GLU A 44 8.67 6.47 -1.10
N GLN A 45 7.78 6.19 -0.14
CA GLN A 45 8.13 5.50 1.10
C GLN A 45 8.44 4.01 0.88
N ALA A 46 7.76 3.34 -0.06
CA ALA A 46 8.12 1.98 -0.46
C ALA A 46 9.54 1.93 -1.06
N VAL A 47 9.90 2.88 -1.92
CA VAL A 47 11.26 2.98 -2.48
C VAL A 47 12.31 3.24 -1.38
N ILE A 48 12.03 4.12 -0.42
CA ILE A 48 12.91 4.35 0.73
C ILE A 48 13.14 3.04 1.50
N LEU A 49 12.06 2.33 1.84
CA LEU A 49 12.13 1.05 2.54
C LEU A 49 12.92 0.01 1.73
N GLY A 50 12.61 -0.13 0.45
CA GLY A 50 13.28 -1.07 -0.43
C GLY A 50 14.78 -0.84 -0.54
N ARG A 51 15.20 0.41 -0.75
CA ARG A 51 16.64 0.78 -0.81
C ARG A 51 17.39 0.46 0.48
N LEU A 52 16.76 0.69 1.63
CA LEU A 52 17.37 0.37 2.93
C LEU A 52 17.45 -1.14 3.17
N LEU A 53 16.46 -1.92 2.74
CA LEU A 53 16.52 -3.37 2.78
C LEU A 53 17.65 -3.92 1.89
N VAL A 54 17.81 -3.39 0.68
CA VAL A 54 18.92 -3.78 -0.21
C VAL A 54 20.27 -3.42 0.41
N ALA A 55 20.44 -2.19 0.89
CA ALA A 55 21.66 -1.74 1.53
C ALA A 55 22.04 -2.57 2.77
N GLY A 56 21.02 -2.96 3.55
CA GLY A 56 21.17 -3.79 4.75
C GLY A 56 21.19 -5.30 4.47
N ARG A 57 21.21 -5.74 3.20
CA ARG A 57 21.16 -7.15 2.81
C ARG A 57 20.01 -7.91 3.47
N GLY A 58 18.82 -7.36 3.37
CA GLY A 58 17.58 -7.88 3.96
C GLY A 58 17.33 -7.46 5.42
N ARG A 59 18.28 -6.79 6.08
CA ARG A 59 18.11 -6.27 7.44
C ARG A 59 17.84 -4.78 7.40
N LEU A 60 16.77 -4.35 8.09
CA LEU A 60 16.48 -2.93 8.21
C LEU A 60 17.23 -2.32 9.41
N ASP A 61 18.01 -1.28 9.16
CA ASP A 61 18.40 -0.33 10.19
C ASP A 61 17.23 0.60 10.49
N VAL A 62 16.55 0.39 11.61
CA VAL A 62 15.36 1.13 12.00
C VAL A 62 15.67 2.63 12.21
N ALA A 63 16.85 2.97 12.75
CA ALA A 63 17.23 4.36 12.96
C ALA A 63 17.45 5.08 11.62
N ALA A 64 18.14 4.43 10.68
CA ALA A 64 18.32 4.96 9.32
C ALA A 64 16.97 5.10 8.60
N TYR A 65 16.04 4.16 8.79
CA TYR A 65 14.71 4.23 8.19
C TYR A 65 13.89 5.41 8.74
N VAL A 66 13.86 5.61 10.05
CA VAL A 66 13.18 6.75 10.66
C VAL A 66 13.78 8.06 10.16
N ALA A 67 15.12 8.19 10.14
CA ALA A 67 15.80 9.37 9.63
C ALA A 67 15.46 9.64 8.15
N ALA A 68 15.36 8.59 7.31
CA ALA A 68 14.99 8.72 5.91
C ALA A 68 13.53 9.19 5.73
N LEU A 69 12.59 8.72 6.59
CA LEU A 69 11.21 9.19 6.59
C LEU A 69 11.10 10.64 7.04
N GLN A 70 11.87 11.06 8.05
CA GLN A 70 11.92 12.46 8.50
C GLN A 70 12.45 13.38 7.40
N ALA A 71 13.56 13.01 6.77
CA ALA A 71 14.11 13.75 5.64
C ALA A 71 13.14 13.80 4.44
N TRP A 72 12.36 12.75 4.22
CA TRP A 72 11.32 12.74 3.21
C TRP A 72 10.17 13.72 3.58
N GLU A 73 9.69 13.71 4.83
CA GLU A 73 8.67 14.64 5.31
C GLU A 73 9.12 16.11 5.11
N GLU A 74 10.34 16.44 5.49
CA GLU A 74 10.90 17.78 5.32
C GLU A 74 10.89 18.22 3.85
N ARG A 75 11.28 17.33 2.92
CA ARG A 75 11.22 17.62 1.48
C ARG A 75 9.78 17.83 0.98
N MET A 76 8.82 17.02 1.45
CA MET A 76 7.41 17.18 1.05
C MET A 76 6.82 18.49 1.58
N VAL A 77 7.12 18.87 2.82
CA VAL A 77 6.71 20.16 3.39
C VAL A 77 7.32 21.32 2.60
N ALA A 78 8.62 21.27 2.29
CA ALA A 78 9.31 22.28 1.50
C ALA A 78 8.76 22.40 0.05
N ALA A 79 8.26 21.29 -0.51
CA ALA A 79 7.62 21.26 -1.82
C ALA A 79 6.12 21.68 -1.79
N GLY A 80 5.58 22.04 -0.63
CA GLY A 80 4.15 22.37 -0.49
C GLY A 80 3.20 21.17 -0.56
N SER A 81 3.74 19.95 -0.44
CA SER A 81 2.99 18.68 -0.51
C SER A 81 2.91 17.96 0.84
N GLY A 82 2.99 18.70 1.95
CA GLY A 82 2.96 18.15 3.31
C GLY A 82 1.67 17.40 3.67
N ASP A 83 0.60 17.63 2.93
CA ASP A 83 -0.70 16.96 3.15
C ASP A 83 -0.73 15.50 2.66
N LEU A 84 0.27 15.07 1.88
CA LEU A 84 0.43 13.68 1.46
C LEU A 84 0.84 12.75 2.62
N LEU A 85 1.40 13.29 3.70
CA LEU A 85 1.82 12.45 4.83
C LEU A 85 0.65 12.01 5.70
N GLY A 86 0.43 10.70 5.82
CA GLY A 86 -0.63 10.12 6.63
C GLY A 86 -0.51 10.47 8.13
N PRO A 87 -1.65 10.56 8.85
CA PRO A 87 -1.69 11.08 10.22
C PRO A 87 -0.91 10.23 11.23
N SER A 88 -0.89 8.91 11.08
CA SER A 88 -0.15 8.01 11.98
C SER A 88 1.35 8.18 11.82
N THR A 89 1.86 8.25 10.59
CA THR A 89 3.29 8.51 10.31
C THR A 89 3.71 9.85 10.87
N ARG A 90 2.98 10.91 10.55
CA ARG A 90 3.25 12.28 11.04
C ARG A 90 3.30 12.36 12.57
N ARG A 91 2.33 11.73 13.25
CA ARG A 91 2.30 11.70 14.72
C ARG A 91 3.52 11.00 15.29
N ALA A 92 3.89 9.83 14.74
CA ALA A 92 5.03 9.05 15.23
C ALA A 92 6.36 9.79 14.99
N LEU A 93 6.59 10.33 13.80
CA LEU A 93 7.82 11.09 13.50
C LEU A 93 7.99 12.32 14.39
N ARG A 94 6.90 13.05 14.67
CA ARG A 94 6.91 14.16 15.63
C ARG A 94 7.22 13.72 17.05
N ALA A 95 6.66 12.57 17.49
CA ALA A 95 6.95 12.01 18.81
C ALA A 95 8.42 11.63 18.94
N ILE A 96 9.00 10.99 17.92
CA ILE A 96 10.42 10.63 17.88
C ILE A 96 11.30 11.88 17.89
N ALA A 97 10.97 12.89 17.10
CA ALA A 97 11.68 14.17 17.13
C ALA A 97 11.62 14.88 18.50
N GLY A 98 10.55 14.64 19.26
CA GLY A 98 10.37 15.08 20.65
C GLY A 98 11.05 14.20 21.70
N GLY A 99 11.83 13.17 21.30
CA GLY A 99 12.58 12.28 22.20
C GLY A 99 11.83 11.03 22.67
N VAL A 100 10.66 10.71 22.07
CA VAL A 100 9.97 9.45 22.36
C VAL A 100 10.73 8.30 21.71
N ASP A 101 10.87 7.17 22.43
CA ASP A 101 11.52 5.98 21.93
C ASP A 101 10.81 5.44 20.67
N VAL A 102 11.58 5.12 19.65
CA VAL A 102 11.11 4.57 18.36
C VAL A 102 10.25 3.31 18.54
N ALA A 103 10.55 2.50 19.56
CA ALA A 103 9.80 1.27 19.85
C ALA A 103 8.34 1.53 20.26
N VAL A 104 8.03 2.73 20.79
CA VAL A 104 6.69 3.09 21.29
C VAL A 104 6.02 4.23 20.53
N ALA A 105 6.78 4.99 19.73
CA ALA A 105 6.25 6.14 19.01
C ALA A 105 5.06 5.81 18.10
N GLY A 106 5.12 4.64 17.45
CA GLY A 106 4.07 4.15 16.55
C GLY A 106 2.96 3.33 17.23
N GLN A 107 2.98 3.15 18.55
CA GLN A 107 2.08 2.22 19.27
C GLN A 107 0.57 2.43 19.03
N TRP A 108 0.16 3.63 18.59
CA TRP A 108 -1.23 3.98 18.29
C TRP A 108 -1.47 4.25 16.80
N GLY A 109 -0.51 3.88 15.94
CA GLY A 109 -0.67 4.00 14.49
C GLY A 109 -1.55 2.87 13.96
N GLU A 110 -2.74 3.21 13.47
CA GLU A 110 -3.76 2.26 13.04
C GLU A 110 -4.15 2.41 11.57
N THR A 111 -3.66 3.47 10.90
CA THR A 111 -3.96 3.71 9.49
C THR A 111 -3.19 2.76 8.57
N ASN A 112 -3.55 2.75 7.30
CA ASN A 112 -3.00 1.86 6.27
C ASN A 112 -1.58 2.19 5.82
N GLY A 113 -0.93 3.22 6.37
CA GLY A 113 0.39 3.69 5.93
C GLY A 113 1.51 2.65 6.06
N ALA A 114 1.37 1.63 6.93
CA ALA A 114 2.28 0.48 6.90
C ALA A 114 2.01 -0.43 5.69
N ALA A 115 0.74 -0.72 5.40
CA ALA A 115 0.34 -1.61 4.32
C ALA A 115 0.70 -1.05 2.93
N MET A 116 0.51 0.27 2.71
CA MET A 116 0.76 0.91 1.42
C MET A 116 2.21 0.79 0.93
N ARG A 117 3.18 0.77 1.86
CA ARG A 117 4.62 0.77 1.54
C ARG A 117 5.33 -0.56 1.77
N ILE A 118 4.60 -1.63 2.13
CA ILE A 118 5.20 -2.90 2.59
C ILE A 118 5.65 -3.83 1.46
N ALA A 119 5.23 -3.59 0.22
CA ALA A 119 5.55 -4.46 -0.91
C ALA A 119 7.04 -4.87 -1.02
N PRO A 120 8.03 -4.00 -0.77
CA PRO A 120 9.45 -4.38 -0.77
C PRO A 120 9.80 -5.52 0.20
N VAL A 121 9.12 -5.62 1.35
CA VAL A 121 9.29 -6.74 2.27
C VAL A 121 8.76 -8.03 1.65
N GLY A 122 7.58 -7.98 1.03
CA GLY A 122 7.01 -9.13 0.31
C GLY A 122 7.87 -9.60 -0.85
N ILE A 123 8.53 -8.66 -1.56
CA ILE A 123 9.47 -9.02 -2.64
C ILE A 123 10.71 -9.68 -2.06
N ALA A 124 11.29 -9.15 -0.99
CA ALA A 124 12.58 -9.60 -0.45
C ALA A 124 12.50 -10.87 0.40
N VAL A 125 11.36 -11.16 1.05
CA VAL A 125 11.23 -12.24 2.04
C VAL A 125 10.19 -13.26 1.56
N PRO A 126 10.56 -14.57 1.47
CA PRO A 126 9.58 -15.64 1.18
C PRO A 126 8.44 -15.69 2.22
N ALA A 127 7.23 -16.01 1.74
CA ALA A 127 6.07 -16.18 2.62
C ALA A 127 6.05 -17.53 3.35
N GLU A 128 6.89 -18.47 2.93
CA GLU A 128 7.04 -19.77 3.59
C GLU A 128 8.51 -20.01 3.96
N PRO A 129 8.80 -20.21 5.26
CA PRO A 129 7.85 -20.16 6.40
C PRO A 129 7.37 -18.72 6.70
N LEU A 130 6.14 -18.58 7.21
CA LEU A 130 5.47 -17.28 7.38
C LEU A 130 6.11 -16.38 8.46
N ALA A 131 6.62 -16.97 9.53
CA ALA A 131 7.10 -16.21 10.70
C ALA A 131 8.21 -15.19 10.37
N PRO A 132 9.26 -15.50 9.59
CA PRO A 132 10.27 -14.51 9.22
C PRO A 132 9.72 -13.32 8.44
N LEU A 133 8.73 -13.54 7.58
CA LEU A 133 8.06 -12.47 6.85
C LEU A 133 7.31 -11.54 7.81
N VAL A 134 6.50 -12.11 8.73
CA VAL A 134 5.75 -11.32 9.71
C VAL A 134 6.69 -10.59 10.66
N ASP A 135 7.78 -11.22 11.11
CA ASP A 135 8.78 -10.57 11.95
C ASP A 135 9.39 -9.33 11.26
N GLN A 136 9.70 -9.45 9.96
CA GLN A 136 10.22 -8.32 9.19
C GLN A 136 9.16 -7.22 9.01
N VAL A 137 7.90 -7.59 8.72
CA VAL A 137 6.78 -6.64 8.65
C VAL A 137 6.62 -5.87 9.95
N VAL A 138 6.68 -6.55 11.09
CA VAL A 138 6.58 -5.91 12.41
C VAL A 138 7.75 -4.95 12.63
N ALA A 139 8.97 -5.35 12.32
CA ALA A 139 10.16 -4.53 12.49
C ALA A 139 10.09 -3.21 11.71
N VAL A 140 9.65 -3.26 10.44
CA VAL A 140 9.58 -2.08 9.57
C VAL A 140 8.35 -1.20 9.83
N SER A 141 7.26 -1.76 10.38
CA SER A 141 6.00 -1.05 10.59
C SER A 141 5.91 -0.37 11.95
N ARG A 142 6.43 -1.01 13.00
CA ARG A 142 6.29 -0.58 14.40
C ARG A 142 6.71 0.85 14.69
N PRO A 143 7.74 1.44 14.07
CA PRO A 143 8.12 2.83 14.33
C PRO A 143 6.99 3.85 14.12
N THR A 144 6.03 3.55 13.24
CA THR A 144 4.93 4.45 12.88
C THR A 144 3.53 3.84 13.04
N HIS A 145 3.42 2.51 12.92
CA HIS A 145 2.17 1.75 12.87
C HIS A 145 2.30 0.46 13.70
N GLY A 146 2.17 0.59 15.01
CA GLY A 146 2.39 -0.49 15.96
C GLY A 146 1.11 -1.14 16.50
N THR A 147 -0.07 -0.84 15.96
CA THR A 147 -1.32 -1.49 16.37
C THR A 147 -1.50 -2.85 15.70
N GLY A 148 -2.26 -3.75 16.34
CA GLY A 148 -2.62 -5.03 15.75
C GLY A 148 -3.33 -4.90 14.40
N LEU A 149 -4.19 -3.87 14.22
CA LEU A 149 -4.86 -3.61 12.94
C LEU A 149 -3.86 -3.26 11.82
N ALA A 150 -2.94 -2.33 12.09
CA ALA A 150 -1.96 -1.91 11.09
C ALA A 150 -0.98 -3.03 10.73
N LEU A 151 -0.52 -3.80 11.72
CA LEU A 151 0.39 -4.94 11.49
C LEU A 151 -0.32 -6.07 10.75
N ALA A 152 -1.62 -6.31 11.02
CA ALA A 152 -2.42 -7.27 10.27
C ALA A 152 -2.54 -6.88 8.79
N GLY A 153 -2.85 -5.61 8.49
CA GLY A 153 -2.94 -5.13 7.12
C GLY A 153 -1.61 -5.20 6.37
N ALA A 154 -0.53 -4.74 7.01
CA ALA A 154 0.81 -4.81 6.42
C ALA A 154 1.26 -6.27 6.21
N GLY A 155 0.98 -7.16 7.16
CA GLY A 155 1.24 -8.60 7.05
C GLY A 155 0.50 -9.22 5.89
N ALA A 156 -0.80 -8.90 5.73
CA ALA A 156 -1.61 -9.40 4.63
C ALA A 156 -1.04 -8.99 3.26
N VAL A 157 -0.71 -7.71 3.09
CA VAL A 157 -0.18 -7.20 1.81
C VAL A 157 1.20 -7.80 1.52
N ALA A 158 2.12 -7.82 2.49
CA ALA A 158 3.45 -8.42 2.30
C ALA A 158 3.37 -9.90 1.93
N ALA A 159 2.49 -10.66 2.60
CA ALA A 159 2.32 -12.08 2.34
C ALA A 159 1.69 -12.35 0.96
N ALA A 160 0.71 -11.55 0.55
CA ALA A 160 0.13 -11.66 -0.79
C ALA A 160 1.16 -11.37 -1.88
N VAL A 161 1.93 -10.28 -1.75
CA VAL A 161 3.02 -9.94 -2.68
C VAL A 161 4.06 -11.08 -2.71
N SER A 162 4.50 -11.56 -1.56
CA SER A 162 5.50 -12.63 -1.49
C SER A 162 5.04 -13.93 -2.14
N THR A 163 3.77 -14.29 -1.94
CA THR A 163 3.15 -15.48 -2.54
C THR A 163 3.08 -15.35 -4.06
N GLY A 164 2.66 -14.18 -4.57
CA GLY A 164 2.64 -13.90 -6.01
C GLY A 164 4.04 -13.95 -6.63
N VAL A 165 5.04 -13.29 -6.01
CA VAL A 165 6.46 -13.36 -6.43
C VAL A 165 7.00 -14.78 -6.47
N SER A 166 6.47 -15.69 -5.64
CA SER A 166 6.81 -17.13 -5.67
C SER A 166 6.08 -17.90 -6.78
N GLY A 167 5.32 -17.24 -7.64
CA GLY A 167 4.63 -17.84 -8.80
C GLY A 167 3.27 -18.44 -8.47
N HIS A 168 2.68 -18.13 -7.33
CA HIS A 168 1.34 -18.59 -6.97
C HIS A 168 0.24 -17.64 -7.47
N PRO A 169 -0.95 -18.15 -7.80
CA PRO A 169 -2.08 -17.33 -8.22
C PRO A 169 -2.68 -16.53 -7.04
N PHE A 170 -3.52 -15.56 -7.38
CA PHE A 170 -4.13 -14.63 -6.43
C PHE A 170 -4.91 -15.33 -5.30
N GLU A 171 -5.62 -16.41 -5.58
CA GLU A 171 -6.40 -17.14 -4.58
C GLU A 171 -5.52 -17.69 -3.45
N VAL A 172 -4.35 -18.23 -3.81
CA VAL A 172 -3.35 -18.71 -2.84
C VAL A 172 -2.76 -17.52 -2.06
N ALA A 173 -2.56 -16.38 -2.74
CA ALA A 173 -2.08 -15.15 -2.11
C ALA A 173 -3.08 -14.63 -1.06
N VAL A 174 -4.39 -14.70 -1.31
CA VAL A 174 -5.44 -14.34 -0.33
C VAL A 174 -5.38 -15.21 0.92
N ASP A 175 -5.24 -16.53 0.76
CA ASP A 175 -5.16 -17.44 1.91
C ASP A 175 -3.92 -17.19 2.76
N THR A 176 -2.79 -16.94 2.14
CA THR A 176 -1.55 -16.60 2.85
C THR A 176 -1.64 -15.24 3.52
N ALA A 177 -2.26 -14.26 2.87
CA ALA A 177 -2.53 -12.94 3.43
C ALA A 177 -3.36 -13.00 4.72
N VAL A 178 -4.42 -13.78 4.72
CA VAL A 178 -5.29 -13.95 5.91
C VAL A 178 -4.54 -14.60 7.07
N ARG A 179 -3.68 -15.58 6.81
CA ARG A 179 -2.81 -16.19 7.84
C ARG A 179 -1.83 -15.17 8.41
N ALA A 180 -1.20 -14.36 7.55
CA ALA A 180 -0.28 -13.31 7.96
C ALA A 180 -0.99 -12.19 8.73
N ALA A 181 -2.22 -11.82 8.35
CA ALA A 181 -3.04 -10.86 9.09
C ALA A 181 -3.32 -11.36 10.51
N ALA A 182 -3.68 -12.63 10.67
CA ALA A 182 -3.97 -13.23 11.98
C ALA A 182 -2.72 -13.23 12.90
N ASP A 183 -1.53 -13.55 12.38
CA ASP A 183 -0.28 -13.46 13.15
C ASP A 183 0.04 -11.98 13.48
N GLY A 184 0.05 -11.09 12.49
CA GLY A 184 0.35 -9.66 12.67
C GLY A 184 -0.56 -8.98 13.70
N ALA A 185 -1.85 -9.33 13.73
CA ALA A 185 -2.81 -8.80 14.70
C ALA A 185 -2.39 -9.05 16.16
N THR A 186 -1.70 -10.16 16.43
CA THR A 186 -1.25 -10.51 17.78
C THR A 186 0.03 -9.79 18.21
N ARG A 187 0.72 -9.13 17.28
CA ARG A 187 2.04 -8.53 17.50
C ARG A 187 2.00 -7.05 17.86
N GLY A 188 0.84 -6.40 17.79
CA GLY A 188 0.67 -4.96 18.02
C GLY A 188 -0.16 -4.61 19.23
N SER A 189 -0.21 -3.30 19.55
CA SER A 189 -1.11 -2.77 20.55
C SER A 189 -2.58 -2.97 20.14
N TYR A 190 -3.42 -3.31 21.08
CA TYR A 190 -4.84 -3.47 20.82
C TYR A 190 -5.51 -2.12 20.56
N VAL A 191 -6.26 -2.07 19.47
CA VAL A 191 -7.21 -1.00 19.14
C VAL A 191 -8.52 -1.66 18.72
N ALA A 192 -9.66 -1.09 19.14
CA ALA A 192 -10.96 -1.60 18.74
C ALA A 192 -11.18 -1.43 17.24
N GLY A 193 -11.54 -2.50 16.57
CA GLY A 193 -11.81 -2.52 15.11
C GLY A 193 -12.12 -3.93 14.65
N ALA A 194 -12.65 -4.03 13.44
CA ALA A 194 -12.92 -5.31 12.82
C ALA A 194 -11.62 -6.04 12.45
N ASP A 195 -11.61 -7.37 12.61
CA ASP A 195 -10.48 -8.22 12.21
C ASP A 195 -10.18 -8.07 10.71
N VAL A 196 -8.93 -7.73 10.38
CA VAL A 196 -8.52 -7.43 8.99
C VAL A 196 -8.59 -8.66 8.10
N GLY A 197 -8.15 -9.82 8.58
CA GLY A 197 -8.19 -11.06 7.81
C GLY A 197 -9.63 -11.49 7.48
N THR A 198 -10.53 -11.40 8.45
CA THR A 198 -11.97 -11.65 8.27
C THR A 198 -12.57 -10.66 7.27
N ARG A 199 -12.20 -9.39 7.37
CA ARG A 199 -12.68 -8.36 6.44
C ARG A 199 -12.15 -8.55 5.01
N ILE A 200 -10.93 -9.05 4.84
CA ILE A 200 -10.41 -9.40 3.51
C ILE A 200 -11.29 -10.49 2.87
N ARG A 201 -11.54 -11.60 3.57
CA ARG A 201 -12.41 -12.68 3.04
C ARG A 201 -13.81 -12.15 2.72
N TRP A 202 -14.41 -11.46 3.66
CA TRP A 202 -15.75 -10.88 3.49
C TRP A 202 -15.81 -9.90 2.30
N ALA A 203 -14.80 -9.04 2.12
CA ALA A 203 -14.79 -8.08 1.03
C ALA A 203 -14.67 -8.75 -0.34
N VAL A 204 -13.87 -9.82 -0.45
CA VAL A 204 -13.79 -10.65 -1.66
C VAL A 204 -15.12 -11.36 -1.93
N ASP A 205 -15.74 -11.95 -0.90
CA ASP A 205 -17.01 -12.66 -1.04
C ASP A 205 -18.15 -11.74 -1.46
N VAL A 206 -18.21 -10.52 -0.89
CA VAL A 206 -19.29 -9.56 -1.13
C VAL A 206 -19.30 -8.96 -2.54
N VAL A 207 -18.18 -9.07 -3.26
CA VAL A 207 -18.07 -8.61 -4.67
C VAL A 207 -18.07 -9.76 -5.68
N THR A 208 -18.07 -10.99 -5.22
CA THR A 208 -18.02 -12.17 -6.11
C THR A 208 -19.24 -12.19 -7.04
N GLY A 209 -18.96 -12.30 -8.34
CA GLY A 209 -19.99 -12.38 -9.40
C GLY A 209 -20.60 -11.03 -9.80
N LEU A 210 -20.14 -9.91 -9.22
CA LEU A 210 -20.60 -8.58 -9.63
C LEU A 210 -19.81 -8.10 -10.85
N ASP A 211 -20.42 -7.21 -11.63
CA ASP A 211 -19.70 -6.45 -12.65
C ASP A 211 -18.81 -5.36 -12.02
N PRO A 212 -17.86 -4.76 -12.79
CA PRO A 212 -16.94 -3.77 -12.25
C PRO A 212 -17.60 -2.56 -11.60
N ILE A 213 -18.69 -2.03 -12.15
CA ILE A 213 -19.37 -0.84 -11.63
C ILE A 213 -20.14 -1.16 -10.35
N GLU A 214 -20.83 -2.32 -10.34
CA GLU A 214 -21.49 -2.82 -9.13
C GLU A 214 -20.46 -3.09 -8.01
N THR A 215 -19.29 -3.63 -8.36
CA THR A 215 -18.19 -3.83 -7.44
C THR A 215 -17.72 -2.53 -6.81
N LEU A 216 -17.45 -1.48 -7.61
CA LEU A 216 -17.03 -0.18 -7.08
C LEU A 216 -18.10 0.41 -6.13
N THR A 217 -19.37 0.34 -6.53
CA THR A 217 -20.48 0.81 -5.70
C THR A 217 -20.57 0.02 -4.37
N ARG A 218 -20.38 -1.30 -4.44
CA ARG A 218 -20.43 -2.19 -3.28
C ARG A 218 -19.28 -1.93 -2.33
N ILE A 219 -18.07 -1.75 -2.85
CA ILE A 219 -16.89 -1.43 -2.04
C ILE A 219 -17.08 -0.08 -1.35
N SER A 220 -17.44 0.96 -2.09
CA SER A 220 -17.66 2.30 -1.54
C SER A 220 -18.71 2.32 -0.42
N SER A 221 -19.81 1.55 -0.57
CA SER A 221 -20.95 1.60 0.36
C SER A 221 -20.84 0.65 1.56
N LEU A 222 -20.14 -0.48 1.43
CA LEU A 222 -20.10 -1.52 2.46
C LEU A 222 -18.71 -1.79 3.02
N VAL A 223 -17.68 -1.83 2.16
CA VAL A 223 -16.31 -2.12 2.61
C VAL A 223 -15.67 -0.89 3.21
N GLY A 224 -15.86 0.27 2.56
CA GLY A 224 -15.23 1.52 2.92
C GLY A 224 -13.90 1.76 2.21
N THR A 225 -13.56 3.04 2.03
CA THR A 225 -12.37 3.49 1.29
C THR A 225 -11.57 4.55 2.07
N SER A 226 -11.69 4.56 3.39
CA SER A 226 -10.97 5.52 4.23
C SER A 226 -9.51 5.08 4.50
N LEU A 227 -8.77 5.93 5.22
CA LEU A 227 -7.42 5.63 5.73
C LEU A 227 -7.38 4.46 6.73
N ALA A 228 -8.52 3.95 7.19
CA ALA A 228 -8.58 2.85 8.14
C ALA A 228 -8.08 1.55 7.48
N THR A 229 -7.11 0.89 8.12
CA THR A 229 -6.51 -0.35 7.59
C THR A 229 -7.57 -1.42 7.31
N GLN A 230 -8.59 -1.54 8.18
CA GLN A 230 -9.68 -2.51 8.03
C GLN A 230 -10.72 -2.15 6.95
N GLU A 231 -10.53 -1.04 6.23
CA GLU A 231 -11.32 -0.66 5.06
C GLU A 231 -10.48 -0.73 3.79
N SER A 232 -9.43 0.08 3.68
CA SER A 232 -8.61 0.20 2.47
C SER A 232 -7.91 -1.10 2.06
N VAL A 233 -7.39 -1.89 3.02
CA VAL A 233 -6.75 -3.17 2.70
C VAL A 233 -7.77 -4.18 2.18
N PRO A 234 -8.91 -4.46 2.84
CA PRO A 234 -9.98 -5.29 2.28
C PRO A 234 -10.51 -4.78 0.92
N ALA A 235 -10.66 -3.47 0.73
CA ALA A 235 -11.06 -2.89 -0.55
C ALA A 235 -10.07 -3.21 -1.68
N ALA A 236 -8.77 -3.14 -1.40
CA ALA A 236 -7.73 -3.50 -2.36
C ALA A 236 -7.78 -4.99 -2.75
N PHE A 237 -8.00 -5.89 -1.79
CA PHE A 237 -8.18 -7.32 -2.07
C PHE A 237 -9.46 -7.61 -2.86
N ALA A 238 -10.57 -6.91 -2.57
CA ALA A 238 -11.81 -7.02 -3.32
C ALA A 238 -11.64 -6.59 -4.78
N ILE A 239 -10.95 -5.47 -5.06
CA ILE A 239 -10.63 -5.06 -6.43
C ILE A 239 -9.67 -6.07 -7.10
N ALA A 240 -8.64 -6.51 -6.41
CA ALA A 240 -7.69 -7.48 -6.94
C ALA A 240 -8.37 -8.80 -7.34
N SER A 241 -9.41 -9.24 -6.60
CA SER A 241 -10.18 -10.45 -6.90
C SER A 241 -11.00 -10.34 -8.20
N LEU A 242 -11.36 -9.12 -8.60
CA LEU A 242 -12.07 -8.88 -9.85
C LEU A 242 -11.13 -8.96 -11.08
N PHE A 243 -9.85 -8.60 -10.89
CA PHE A 243 -8.84 -8.56 -11.95
C PHE A 243 -7.57 -9.32 -11.55
N PRO A 244 -7.65 -10.62 -11.20
CA PRO A 244 -6.53 -11.34 -10.60
C PRO A 244 -5.34 -11.56 -11.55
N THR A 245 -5.53 -11.29 -12.85
CA THR A 245 -4.52 -11.44 -13.90
C THR A 245 -4.24 -10.17 -14.69
N ASP A 246 -4.83 -9.04 -14.30
CA ASP A 246 -4.62 -7.75 -14.96
C ASP A 246 -4.35 -6.64 -13.92
N PRO A 247 -3.08 -6.34 -13.62
CA PRO A 247 -2.71 -5.35 -12.61
C PRO A 247 -3.07 -3.92 -13.01
N TRP A 248 -3.19 -3.60 -14.30
CA TRP A 248 -3.64 -2.28 -14.75
C TRP A 248 -5.13 -2.09 -14.49
N GLU A 249 -5.95 -3.09 -14.85
CA GLU A 249 -7.38 -3.05 -14.55
C GLU A 249 -7.62 -2.95 -13.05
N ALA A 250 -6.90 -3.73 -12.23
CA ALA A 250 -6.98 -3.62 -10.78
C ALA A 250 -6.63 -2.22 -10.29
N ALA A 251 -5.51 -1.65 -10.72
CA ALA A 251 -5.04 -0.34 -10.27
C ALA A 251 -6.00 0.80 -10.70
N ARG A 252 -6.48 0.82 -11.96
CA ARG A 252 -7.35 1.89 -12.45
C ARG A 252 -8.75 1.85 -11.84
N HIS A 253 -9.31 0.66 -11.56
CA HIS A 253 -10.59 0.53 -10.87
C HIS A 253 -10.46 0.93 -9.40
N ALA A 254 -9.40 0.50 -8.71
CA ALA A 254 -9.10 0.95 -7.35
C ALA A 254 -8.97 2.48 -7.28
N ALA A 255 -8.23 3.08 -8.22
CA ALA A 255 -8.08 4.53 -8.32
C ALA A 255 -9.40 5.27 -8.63
N SER A 256 -10.45 4.56 -9.04
CA SER A 256 -11.78 5.13 -9.34
C SER A 256 -12.74 5.10 -8.14
N LEU A 257 -12.32 4.60 -6.97
CA LEU A 257 -13.16 4.47 -5.78
C LEU A 257 -13.38 5.79 -5.02
N GLY A 258 -12.48 6.77 -5.18
CA GLY A 258 -12.47 7.92 -4.26
C GLY A 258 -11.98 7.53 -2.86
N GLY A 259 -12.15 8.40 -1.88
CA GLY A 259 -11.55 8.19 -0.56
C GLY A 259 -10.03 8.08 -0.65
N ASP A 260 -9.44 7.06 -0.06
CA ASP A 260 -8.00 6.79 -0.09
C ASP A 260 -7.61 5.92 -1.31
N ALA A 261 -8.08 6.36 -2.48
CA ALA A 261 -8.02 5.61 -3.73
C ALA A 261 -6.58 5.32 -4.21
N ASP A 262 -5.63 6.18 -3.93
CA ASP A 262 -4.22 5.97 -4.28
C ASP A 262 -3.61 4.82 -3.48
N THR A 263 -3.84 4.76 -2.16
CA THR A 263 -3.40 3.64 -1.34
C THR A 263 -4.06 2.32 -1.76
N ILE A 264 -5.38 2.34 -2.02
CA ILE A 264 -6.08 1.13 -2.46
C ILE A 264 -5.52 0.66 -3.81
N ALA A 265 -5.24 1.59 -4.75
CA ALA A 265 -4.64 1.27 -6.04
C ALA A 265 -3.18 0.78 -5.93
N ALA A 266 -2.38 1.37 -5.05
CA ALA A 266 -1.02 0.94 -4.79
C ALA A 266 -0.98 -0.50 -4.26
N ILE A 267 -1.84 -0.84 -3.30
CA ILE A 267 -1.93 -2.19 -2.73
C ILE A 267 -2.46 -3.19 -3.76
N ALA A 268 -3.58 -2.90 -4.45
CA ALA A 268 -4.15 -3.81 -5.44
C ALA A 268 -3.19 -4.06 -6.60
N GLY A 269 -2.58 -2.99 -7.14
CA GLY A 269 -1.57 -3.08 -8.20
C GLY A 269 -0.33 -3.87 -7.79
N ALA A 270 0.14 -3.71 -6.54
CA ALA A 270 1.28 -4.46 -6.03
C ALA A 270 0.97 -5.96 -5.89
N ILE A 271 -0.20 -6.33 -5.38
CA ILE A 271 -0.61 -7.74 -5.21
C ILE A 271 -0.77 -8.42 -6.57
N VAL A 272 -1.57 -7.84 -7.48
CA VAL A 272 -1.82 -8.45 -8.79
C VAL A 272 -0.55 -8.40 -9.65
N GLY A 273 0.21 -7.30 -9.61
CA GLY A 273 1.50 -7.19 -10.28
C GLY A 273 2.51 -8.23 -9.82
N ALA A 274 2.51 -8.60 -8.54
CA ALA A 274 3.35 -9.68 -8.02
C ALA A 274 2.94 -11.06 -8.54
N CYS A 275 1.63 -11.29 -8.71
CA CYS A 275 1.11 -12.56 -9.25
C CYS A 275 1.34 -12.70 -10.76
N CYS A 276 1.37 -11.59 -11.52
CA CYS A 276 1.42 -11.60 -12.99
C CYS A 276 2.82 -11.27 -13.54
N GLY A 277 3.68 -10.65 -12.73
CA GLY A 277 4.97 -10.09 -13.17
C GLY A 277 4.86 -8.67 -13.73
N GLY A 278 5.98 -7.93 -13.70
CA GLY A 278 6.02 -6.52 -14.10
C GLY A 278 5.67 -6.25 -15.57
N SER A 279 5.87 -7.24 -16.44
CA SER A 279 5.50 -7.17 -17.86
C SER A 279 3.98 -7.19 -18.13
N ALA A 280 3.17 -7.47 -17.13
CA ALA A 280 1.71 -7.41 -17.25
C ALA A 280 1.16 -5.97 -17.26
N PHE A 281 1.95 -4.97 -16.82
CA PHE A 281 1.59 -3.58 -17.00
C PHE A 281 1.88 -3.11 -18.43
N PRO A 282 1.01 -2.29 -19.06
CA PRO A 282 1.29 -1.71 -20.35
C PRO A 282 2.59 -0.89 -20.33
N GLU A 283 3.52 -1.18 -21.24
CA GLU A 283 4.85 -0.58 -21.31
C GLU A 283 4.81 0.96 -21.36
N ALA A 284 3.88 1.52 -22.13
CA ALA A 284 3.72 2.97 -22.24
C ALA A 284 3.37 3.66 -20.92
N LEU A 285 2.63 2.96 -20.04
CA LEU A 285 2.27 3.48 -18.71
C LEU A 285 3.47 3.42 -17.77
N ALA A 286 4.21 2.31 -17.76
CA ALA A 286 5.44 2.18 -16.99
C ALA A 286 6.46 3.24 -17.40
N ALA A 287 6.67 3.44 -18.69
CA ALA A 287 7.56 4.49 -19.23
C ALA A 287 7.11 5.89 -18.82
N THR A 288 5.79 6.15 -18.77
CA THR A 288 5.27 7.44 -18.30
C THR A 288 5.60 7.69 -16.84
N VAL A 289 5.42 6.67 -15.98
CA VAL A 289 5.75 6.78 -14.55
C VAL A 289 7.24 7.05 -14.36
N GLU A 290 8.11 6.34 -15.04
CA GLU A 290 9.56 6.55 -14.97
C GLU A 290 9.97 7.94 -15.47
N ALA A 291 9.42 8.40 -16.60
CA ALA A 291 9.72 9.72 -17.17
C ALA A 291 9.28 10.88 -16.23
N VAL A 292 8.17 10.70 -15.52
CA VAL A 292 7.64 11.72 -14.59
C VAL A 292 8.36 11.69 -13.24
N ASN A 293 8.91 10.53 -12.85
CA ASN A 293 9.56 10.28 -11.55
C ASN A 293 10.96 9.63 -11.75
N PRO A 294 11.93 10.33 -12.35
CA PRO A 294 13.17 9.73 -12.83
C PRO A 294 14.07 9.10 -11.75
N ASP A 295 13.88 9.51 -10.49
CA ASP A 295 14.74 9.05 -9.39
C ASP A 295 14.24 7.75 -8.72
N LEU A 296 13.13 7.17 -9.16
CA LEU A 296 12.56 5.98 -8.51
C LEU A 296 13.36 4.71 -8.78
N GLY A 297 13.70 4.43 -10.04
CA GLY A 297 14.46 3.24 -10.44
C GLY A 297 13.76 1.94 -10.06
N LEU A 298 12.44 1.84 -10.27
CA LEU A 298 11.60 0.76 -9.74
C LEU A 298 12.02 -0.62 -10.21
N ALA A 299 12.34 -0.77 -11.50
CA ALA A 299 12.74 -2.05 -12.06
C ALA A 299 14.07 -2.58 -11.47
N ALA A 300 15.06 -1.71 -11.33
CA ALA A 300 16.35 -2.05 -10.73
C ALA A 300 16.16 -2.42 -9.23
N LEU A 301 15.39 -1.61 -8.49
CA LEU A 301 15.10 -1.88 -7.09
C LEU A 301 14.37 -3.21 -6.88
N ALA A 302 13.41 -3.54 -7.76
CA ALA A 302 12.70 -4.82 -7.70
C ALA A 302 13.67 -6.01 -7.92
N ALA A 303 14.59 -5.90 -8.89
CA ALA A 303 15.60 -6.93 -9.14
C ALA A 303 16.54 -7.11 -7.94
N ASP A 304 17.01 -6.01 -7.33
CA ASP A 304 17.87 -6.05 -6.15
C ASP A 304 17.14 -6.68 -4.94
N LEU A 305 15.86 -6.36 -4.75
CA LEU A 305 15.05 -6.98 -3.68
C LEU A 305 14.82 -8.47 -3.91
N LEU A 306 14.55 -8.89 -5.16
CA LEU A 306 14.43 -10.30 -5.52
C LEU A 306 15.72 -11.09 -5.23
N ALA A 307 16.88 -10.49 -5.46
CA ALA A 307 18.16 -11.11 -5.17
C ALA A 307 18.38 -11.38 -3.67
N LEU A 308 17.60 -10.75 -2.78
CA LEU A 308 17.66 -11.02 -1.33
C LEU A 308 16.97 -12.33 -0.91
N ARG A 309 16.14 -12.91 -1.79
CA ARG A 309 15.43 -14.17 -1.48
C ARG A 309 16.33 -15.41 -1.48
N GLY A 310 17.59 -15.32 -1.92
CA GLY A 310 18.55 -16.41 -2.01
C GLY A 310 18.53 -17.12 -3.35
#